data_27c0a95bb1cae9bbbecdee67b586692e
#
_entry.id   27c0a95bb1cae9bbbecdee67b586692e
#
_cell.length_a   1.000
_cell.length_b   1.000
_cell.length_c   1.000
_cell.angle_alpha   90.00
_cell.angle_beta   90.00
_cell.angle_gamma   90.00
#
_symmetry.space_group_name_H-M   'P 1'
#
loop_
_entity.id
_entity.type
_entity.pdbx_description
1 polymer ?
#
loop_
_entity_poly.entity_id
_entity_poly.type
_entity_poly.pdbx_seq_one_letter_code
_entity_poly.pdbx_strand_id
1 'polypeptide(L)'
;FCWGGTVVWMAAARFPDIKAGVVWYGRLVHPAAGSWGADEDRQWPYDIGGTLRTPVLGLYAENDRGIPLESVEQMRASLNVANNPSHSEIVVYPGVGHGFHADYRESYNAEAAADGWARCLAWFRANGVA
;
A
#
# COMPACT_ATOMS: atom_id res chain seq x y z
N PHE A 1 3.01 -0.63 -8.01
CA PHE A 1 1.79 -1.41 -8.31
C PHE A 1 2.03 -2.87 -7.96
N CYS A 2 1.01 -3.56 -7.44
CA CYS A 2 1.08 -4.98 -7.07
C CYS A 2 2.29 -5.26 -6.16
N TRP A 3 3.14 -6.23 -6.53
CA TRP A 3 4.39 -6.52 -5.82
C TRP A 3 5.25 -5.27 -5.62
N GLY A 4 5.31 -4.40 -6.64
CA GLY A 4 6.02 -3.13 -6.55
C GLY A 4 5.49 -2.23 -5.43
N GLY A 5 4.21 -2.34 -5.09
CA GLY A 5 3.63 -1.64 -3.94
C GLY A 5 4.20 -2.11 -2.61
N THR A 6 4.37 -3.42 -2.45
CA THR A 6 5.06 -3.99 -1.28
C THR A 6 6.49 -3.45 -1.19
N VAL A 7 7.19 -3.41 -2.33
CA VAL A 7 8.55 -2.84 -2.41
C VAL A 7 8.58 -1.37 -1.99
N VAL A 8 7.57 -0.58 -2.36
CA VAL A 8 7.51 0.84 -1.97
C VAL A 8 7.43 1.00 -0.45
N TRP A 9 6.57 0.23 0.24
CA TRP A 9 6.52 0.25 1.71
C TRP A 9 7.88 -0.06 2.31
N MET A 10 8.52 -1.13 1.84
CA MET A 10 9.81 -1.58 2.37
C MET A 10 10.94 -0.61 2.05
N ALA A 11 10.96 -0.05 0.84
CA ALA A 11 11.95 0.96 0.44
C ALA A 11 11.81 2.25 1.27
N ALA A 12 10.58 2.69 1.50
CA ALA A 12 10.29 3.86 2.32
C ALA A 12 10.82 3.69 3.76
N ALA A 13 10.75 2.48 4.31
CA ALA A 13 11.31 2.17 5.63
C ALA A 13 12.83 2.08 5.63
N ARG A 14 13.43 1.67 4.51
CA ARG A 14 14.86 1.39 4.42
C ARG A 14 15.70 2.60 4.02
N PHE A 15 15.17 3.48 3.17
CA PHE A 15 15.92 4.58 2.58
C PHE A 15 15.37 5.93 3.04
N PRO A 16 16.05 6.64 3.96
CA PRO A 16 15.55 7.87 4.55
C PRO A 16 15.46 9.05 3.57
N ASP A 17 16.11 8.96 2.43
CA ASP A 17 16.09 10.01 1.41
C ASP A 17 14.82 10.00 0.57
N ILE A 18 14.01 8.95 0.66
CA ILE A 18 12.70 8.89 -0.01
C ILE A 18 11.75 9.86 0.69
N LYS A 19 11.24 10.83 -0.03
CA LYS A 19 10.35 11.87 0.51
C LYS A 19 8.91 11.42 0.65
N ALA A 20 8.44 10.57 -0.24
CA ALA A 20 7.07 10.05 -0.21
C ALA A 20 6.95 8.79 -1.07
N GLY A 21 5.96 7.96 -0.77
CA GLY A 21 5.61 6.80 -1.58
C GLY A 21 4.12 6.74 -1.87
N VAL A 22 3.75 6.11 -2.97
CA VAL A 22 2.37 5.74 -3.27
C VAL A 22 2.34 4.26 -3.64
N VAL A 23 1.49 3.53 -2.95
CA VAL A 23 1.35 2.09 -3.09
C VAL A 23 -0.02 1.77 -3.70
N TRP A 24 0.00 1.07 -4.81
CA TRP A 24 -1.20 0.59 -5.47
C TRP A 24 -1.31 -0.92 -5.23
N TYR A 25 -2.24 -1.32 -4.36
CA TYR A 25 -2.57 -2.71 -4.04
C TYR A 25 -1.34 -3.61 -3.82
N GLY A 26 -0.40 -3.18 -3.02
CA GLY A 26 0.76 -3.98 -2.60
C GLY A 26 0.44 -4.82 -1.35
N ARG A 27 0.83 -6.10 -1.36
CA ARG A 27 0.60 -6.99 -0.22
C ARG A 27 1.27 -6.45 1.05
N LEU A 28 0.58 -6.60 2.17
CA LEU A 28 0.93 -5.94 3.44
C LEU A 28 1.45 -6.88 4.52
N VAL A 29 1.00 -8.12 4.51
CA VAL A 29 1.33 -9.10 5.56
C VAL A 29 1.94 -10.35 4.97
N HIS A 30 2.61 -11.14 5.80
CA HIS A 30 3.19 -12.41 5.40
C HIS A 30 2.11 -13.30 4.76
N PRO A 31 2.38 -13.89 3.59
CA PRO A 31 1.41 -14.75 2.92
C PRO A 31 1.06 -15.98 3.75
N ALA A 32 -0.16 -16.48 3.57
CA ALA A 32 -0.58 -17.74 4.17
C ALA A 32 0.26 -18.90 3.63
N ALA A 33 0.43 -19.95 4.43
CA ALA A 33 1.13 -21.15 4.03
C ALA A 33 0.61 -21.70 2.69
N GLY A 34 1.50 -22.07 1.79
CA GLY A 34 1.17 -22.55 0.44
C GLY A 34 0.95 -21.43 -0.59
N SER A 35 0.93 -20.17 -0.19
CA SER A 35 0.84 -19.03 -1.09
C SER A 35 2.23 -18.61 -1.58
N TRP A 36 2.27 -17.87 -2.68
CA TRP A 36 3.51 -17.29 -3.20
C TRP A 36 4.18 -16.41 -2.15
N GLY A 37 5.46 -16.62 -1.92
CA GLY A 37 6.25 -15.87 -0.96
C GLY A 37 6.14 -16.34 0.48
N ALA A 38 5.31 -17.38 0.78
CA ALA A 38 5.12 -17.87 2.14
C ALA A 38 6.37 -18.43 2.79
N ASP A 39 7.27 -19.01 1.97
CA ASP A 39 8.51 -19.62 2.45
C ASP A 39 9.67 -18.62 2.54
N GLU A 40 9.46 -17.37 2.19
CA GLU A 40 10.50 -16.35 2.25
C GLU A 40 10.66 -15.80 3.68
N ASP A 41 11.88 -15.88 4.20
CA ASP A 41 12.24 -15.31 5.49
C ASP A 41 12.61 -13.85 5.32
N ARG A 42 11.58 -12.97 5.32
CA ARG A 42 11.76 -11.53 5.21
C ARG A 42 10.66 -10.78 5.92
N GLN A 43 10.92 -9.50 6.20
CA GLN A 43 9.90 -8.61 6.72
C GLN A 43 8.90 -8.20 5.64
N TRP A 44 7.68 -7.93 6.08
CA TRP A 44 6.59 -7.42 5.26
C TRP A 44 6.19 -6.03 5.76
N PRO A 45 5.42 -5.24 4.99
CA PRO A 45 5.05 -3.89 5.41
C PRO A 45 4.47 -3.79 6.82
N TYR A 46 3.65 -4.75 7.21
CA TYR A 46 3.11 -4.83 8.57
C TYR A 46 4.21 -4.78 9.65
N ASP A 47 5.35 -5.39 9.40
CA ASP A 47 6.44 -5.48 10.37
C ASP A 47 7.16 -4.16 10.58
N ILE A 48 7.07 -3.23 9.62
CA ILE A 48 7.81 -1.96 9.67
C ILE A 48 6.92 -0.74 9.89
N GLY A 49 5.61 -0.90 9.94
CA GLY A 49 4.68 0.24 10.02
C GLY A 49 4.91 1.13 11.24
N GLY A 50 5.23 0.53 12.39
CA GLY A 50 5.45 1.28 13.64
C GLY A 50 6.72 2.14 13.65
N THR A 51 7.69 1.83 12.81
CA THR A 51 8.97 2.57 12.71
C THR A 51 9.09 3.41 11.45
N LEU A 52 8.12 3.32 10.55
CA LEU A 52 8.11 4.09 9.32
C LEU A 52 8.09 5.60 9.60
N ARG A 53 8.92 6.36 8.89
CA ARG A 53 9.01 7.83 8.99
C ARG A 53 8.58 8.52 7.70
N THR A 54 8.79 7.87 6.57
CA THR A 54 8.45 8.40 5.24
C THR A 54 6.94 8.30 5.01
N PRO A 55 6.26 9.38 4.59
CA PRO A 55 4.84 9.34 4.31
C PRO A 55 4.52 8.50 3.08
N VAL A 56 3.64 7.52 3.25
CA VAL A 56 3.20 6.63 2.18
C VAL A 56 1.67 6.63 2.08
N LEU A 57 1.15 6.79 0.87
CA LEU A 57 -0.26 6.63 0.56
C LEU A 57 -0.50 5.23 0.02
N GLY A 58 -1.30 4.44 0.72
CA GLY A 58 -1.74 3.12 0.26
C GLY A 58 -3.12 3.17 -0.39
N LEU A 59 -3.25 2.66 -1.60
CA LEU A 59 -4.50 2.59 -2.36
C LEU A 59 -4.87 1.12 -2.55
N TYR A 60 -5.97 0.71 -1.95
CA TYR A 60 -6.39 -0.70 -1.85
C TYR A 60 -7.82 -0.91 -2.33
N ALA A 61 -8.18 -2.15 -2.59
CA ALA A 61 -9.47 -2.55 -3.11
C ALA A 61 -10.21 -3.43 -2.10
N GLU A 62 -11.51 -3.17 -1.89
CA GLU A 62 -12.33 -3.94 -0.96
C GLU A 62 -12.39 -5.44 -1.31
N ASN A 63 -12.49 -5.75 -2.60
CA ASN A 63 -12.67 -7.12 -3.09
C ASN A 63 -11.36 -7.75 -3.60
N ASP A 64 -10.23 -7.32 -3.08
CA ASP A 64 -8.94 -7.93 -3.41
C ASP A 64 -8.77 -9.26 -2.66
N ARG A 65 -8.79 -10.37 -3.40
CA ARG A 65 -8.65 -11.72 -2.81
C ARG A 65 -7.27 -12.00 -2.24
N GLY A 66 -6.25 -11.37 -2.80
CA GLY A 66 -4.87 -11.54 -2.33
C GLY A 66 -4.49 -10.60 -1.19
N ILE A 67 -5.30 -9.57 -0.96
CA ILE A 67 -5.08 -8.55 0.08
C ILE A 67 -6.40 -8.32 0.81
N PRO A 68 -6.79 -9.21 1.72
CA PRO A 68 -8.06 -9.09 2.43
C PRO A 68 -8.09 -7.83 3.30
N LEU A 69 -9.28 -7.27 3.53
CA LEU A 69 -9.45 -6.08 4.37
C LEU A 69 -8.85 -6.23 5.76
N GLU A 70 -8.85 -7.44 6.30
CA GLU A 70 -8.18 -7.73 7.58
C GLU A 70 -6.70 -7.33 7.54
N SER A 71 -5.98 -7.62 6.44
CA SER A 71 -4.57 -7.23 6.30
C SER A 71 -4.40 -5.71 6.22
N VAL A 72 -5.36 -5.02 5.62
CA VAL A 72 -5.37 -3.54 5.57
C VAL A 72 -5.54 -2.97 6.99
N GLU A 73 -6.45 -3.52 7.78
CA GLU A 73 -6.64 -3.09 9.17
C GLU A 73 -5.43 -3.41 10.05
N GLN A 74 -4.79 -4.56 9.82
CA GLN A 74 -3.52 -4.90 10.49
C GLN A 74 -2.43 -3.87 10.17
N MET A 75 -2.34 -3.44 8.92
CA MET A 75 -1.37 -2.41 8.52
C MET A 75 -1.69 -1.05 9.15
N ARG A 76 -2.97 -0.66 9.20
CA ARG A 76 -3.38 0.55 9.90
C ARG A 76 -2.98 0.52 11.38
N ALA A 77 -3.20 -0.60 12.04
CA ALA A 77 -2.79 -0.78 13.44
C ALA A 77 -1.27 -0.69 13.59
N SER A 78 -0.50 -1.28 12.68
CA SER A 78 0.96 -1.20 12.67
C SER A 78 1.44 0.25 12.53
N LEU A 79 0.87 1.02 11.61
CA LEU A 79 1.19 2.44 11.45
C LEU A 79 0.91 3.25 12.72
N ASN A 80 -0.14 2.88 13.46
CA ASN A 80 -0.60 3.62 14.64
C ASN A 80 0.08 3.19 15.96
N VAL A 81 0.94 2.20 15.95
CA VAL A 81 1.65 1.72 17.17
C VAL A 81 2.37 2.87 17.89
N ALA A 82 2.97 3.81 17.15
CA ALA A 82 3.64 4.98 17.68
C ALA A 82 2.96 6.28 17.22
N ASN A 83 1.64 6.31 17.15
CA ASN A 83 0.83 7.44 16.66
C ASN A 83 1.14 7.87 15.22
N ASN A 84 1.44 6.90 14.36
CA ASN A 84 1.68 7.11 12.91
C ASN A 84 2.67 8.25 12.64
N PRO A 85 3.94 8.11 13.05
CA PRO A 85 4.94 9.18 12.89
C PRO A 85 5.24 9.51 11.42
N SER A 86 4.95 8.59 10.48
CA SER A 86 5.11 8.83 9.05
C SER A 86 3.99 9.68 8.45
N HIS A 87 2.86 9.83 9.12
CA HIS A 87 1.64 10.43 8.58
C HIS A 87 1.13 9.73 7.31
N SER A 88 1.37 8.41 7.22
CA SER A 88 0.89 7.60 6.11
C SER A 88 -0.63 7.44 6.15
N GLU A 89 -1.24 7.26 5.00
CA GLU A 89 -2.69 7.08 4.84
C GLU A 89 -3.00 5.85 4.01
N ILE A 90 -4.13 5.23 4.28
CA ILE A 90 -4.66 4.11 3.48
C ILE A 90 -6.09 4.42 3.07
N VAL A 91 -6.34 4.31 1.77
CA VAL A 91 -7.67 4.45 1.17
C VAL A 91 -8.09 3.10 0.61
N VAL A 92 -9.33 2.68 0.91
CA VAL A 92 -9.92 1.46 0.36
C VAL A 92 -11.08 1.85 -0.56
N TYR A 93 -11.03 1.37 -1.80
CA TYR A 93 -12.07 1.59 -2.79
C TYR A 93 -13.13 0.49 -2.70
N PRO A 94 -14.40 0.84 -2.43
CA PRO A 94 -15.46 -0.15 -2.30
C PRO A 94 -15.83 -0.78 -3.64
N GLY A 95 -16.18 -2.06 -3.63
CA GLY A 95 -16.65 -2.77 -4.81
C GLY A 95 -15.61 -3.06 -5.90
N VAL A 96 -14.34 -2.81 -5.63
CA VAL A 96 -13.25 -2.89 -6.61
C VAL A 96 -12.31 -4.04 -6.28
N GLY A 97 -11.71 -4.64 -7.30
CA GLY A 97 -10.77 -5.76 -7.17
C GLY A 97 -9.31 -5.37 -7.37
N HIS A 98 -8.43 -6.35 -7.21
CA HIS A 98 -6.99 -6.18 -7.39
C HIS A 98 -6.65 -5.69 -8.80
N GLY A 99 -5.74 -4.73 -8.92
CA GLY A 99 -5.29 -4.23 -10.21
C GLY A 99 -6.24 -3.24 -10.86
N PHE A 100 -7.10 -2.58 -10.10
CA PHE A 100 -8.15 -1.69 -10.60
C PHE A 100 -7.64 -0.50 -11.44
N HIS A 101 -6.37 -0.15 -11.37
CA HIS A 101 -5.76 0.91 -12.18
C HIS A 101 -5.27 0.41 -13.55
N ALA A 102 -5.16 -0.90 -13.74
CA ALA A 102 -4.64 -1.49 -14.97
C ALA A 102 -5.75 -1.63 -16.02
N ASP A 103 -5.75 -0.77 -17.02
CA ASP A 103 -6.80 -0.66 -18.04
C ASP A 103 -6.94 -1.88 -18.98
N TYR A 104 -5.98 -2.78 -18.94
CA TYR A 104 -5.99 -4.04 -19.70
C TYR A 104 -6.56 -5.22 -18.91
N ARG A 105 -6.94 -5.03 -17.63
CA ARG A 105 -7.50 -6.10 -16.78
C ARG A 105 -9.02 -5.99 -16.67
N GLU A 106 -9.69 -7.11 -16.45
CA GLU A 106 -11.13 -7.14 -16.16
C GLU A 106 -11.47 -6.38 -14.87
N SER A 107 -10.55 -6.36 -13.92
CA SER A 107 -10.72 -5.64 -12.65
C SER A 107 -10.57 -4.13 -12.77
N TYR A 108 -10.26 -3.60 -13.95
CA TYR A 108 -10.13 -2.15 -14.17
C TYR A 108 -11.41 -1.43 -13.75
N ASN A 109 -11.24 -0.38 -12.96
CA ASN A 109 -12.32 0.51 -12.57
C ASN A 109 -11.89 1.94 -12.86
N ALA A 110 -12.51 2.55 -13.86
CA ALA A 110 -12.12 3.88 -14.34
C ALA A 110 -12.26 4.95 -13.26
N GLU A 111 -13.32 4.90 -12.46
CA GLU A 111 -13.57 5.87 -11.38
C GLU A 111 -12.53 5.76 -10.28
N ALA A 112 -12.27 4.55 -9.78
CA ALA A 112 -11.26 4.31 -8.75
C ALA A 112 -9.85 4.63 -9.26
N ALA A 113 -9.54 4.29 -10.51
CA ALA A 113 -8.26 4.60 -11.14
C ALA A 113 -8.03 6.11 -11.24
N ALA A 114 -9.04 6.87 -11.66
CA ALA A 114 -8.95 8.33 -11.79
C ALA A 114 -8.81 9.01 -10.42
N ASP A 115 -9.60 8.60 -9.43
CA ASP A 115 -9.51 9.14 -8.08
C ASP A 115 -8.15 8.82 -7.44
N GLY A 116 -7.72 7.57 -7.57
CA GLY A 116 -6.42 7.15 -7.04
C GLY A 116 -5.26 7.91 -7.68
N TRP A 117 -5.32 8.16 -8.98
CA TRP A 117 -4.30 8.95 -9.67
C TRP A 117 -4.27 10.40 -9.20
N ALA A 118 -5.43 11.03 -9.03
CA ALA A 118 -5.51 12.38 -8.48
C ALA A 118 -4.93 12.45 -7.06
N ARG A 119 -5.24 11.47 -6.21
CA ARG A 119 -4.66 11.38 -4.86
C ARG A 119 -3.14 11.16 -4.90
N CYS A 120 -2.67 10.33 -5.80
CA CYS A 120 -1.24 10.06 -6.00
C CYS A 120 -0.48 11.37 -6.30
N LEU A 121 -0.95 12.15 -7.26
CA LEU A 121 -0.32 13.42 -7.62
C LEU A 121 -0.39 14.45 -6.47
N ALA A 122 -1.53 14.53 -5.80
CA ALA A 122 -1.70 15.41 -4.64
C ALA A 122 -0.76 15.03 -3.49
N TRP A 123 -0.61 13.72 -3.24
CA TRP A 123 0.29 13.20 -2.22
C TRP A 123 1.74 13.62 -2.46
N PHE A 124 2.21 13.44 -3.68
CA PHE A 124 3.56 13.84 -4.04
C PHE A 124 3.79 15.34 -3.88
N ARG A 125 2.84 16.17 -4.33
CA ARG A 125 2.93 17.63 -4.15
C ARG A 125 2.97 18.04 -2.68
N ALA A 126 2.09 17.45 -1.87
CA ALA A 126 2.02 17.75 -0.43
C ALA A 126 3.30 17.38 0.32
N ASN A 127 4.06 16.42 -0.19
CA ASN A 127 5.30 15.94 0.42
C ASN A 127 6.57 16.42 -0.29
N GLY A 128 6.46 17.44 -1.12
CA GLY A 128 7.60 18.11 -1.74
C GLY A 128 8.28 17.33 -2.85
N VAL A 129 7.55 16.45 -3.54
CA VAL A 129 8.09 15.64 -4.65
C VAL A 129 7.83 16.25 -6.02
N ALA A 130 6.92 17.15 -6.15
CA ALA A 130 6.64 17.77 -7.44
C ALA A 130 6.02 19.16 -7.29
#